data_905b55b34d7e539d323fdf7411c99587
#
_entry.id   905b55b34d7e539d323fdf7411c99587
#
_cell.length_a   1.000
_cell.length_b   1.000
_cell.length_c   1.000
_cell.angle_alpha   90.00
_cell.angle_beta   90.00
_cell.angle_gamma   90.00
#
_symmetry.space_group_name_H-M   'P 1'
#
loop_
_entity.id
_entity.type
_entity.pdbx_description
1 polymer ?
#
loop_
_entity_poly.entity_id
_entity_poly.type
_entity_poly.pdbx_seq_one_letter_code
_entity_poly.pdbx_strand_id
1 'polypeptide(L)'
;MARRTFGRQAWAWVLLACGASAVAATDDDSGRPDRIRLLRAANESGVALTISSNGFIDRGNPFFRSLGANGRSCVSCHQPEEGWSMTPKGLRERFERSNGMDPVFRPNDGANSPLADVSTRQAREAAYSMLLGKGLIRVGIGVPAGAEFELVQVDDPYGFASAAELSLFRRPLASTNLRFLSTVMWDGRETFRDPASTDCLFGTTTCFAPLHVDLADQANTATTGHAQATTPLTTAQRDAIVDFELGLYTAQQQDDRAGRLSVHGANGGPSFLASVASYFGINDTLVGDYRSHASFTPTVMTLYAGWQSTIEDRLNADPERRDRDVAVARRAIARGEALFNSKPIVIRDVHGLNDDLQIPAIVGTCTTCHNTPNAGNHSIPLPLDIGVADASRRTPDLPLYTLRNKTTGATVQTTDPGRALITGRWQDIGRFKGPTLRALAARAPYFHNGSAKDLNELVRFYDQRFGIGFSDQEREDLVAFLKAL
;
A
#
# COMPACT_ATOMS: atom_id res chain seq x y z
N MET A 1 -15.30 -78.99 18.29
CA MET A 1 -14.04 -78.20 18.56
C MET A 1 -13.77 -77.31 17.36
N ALA A 2 -14.09 -76.02 17.46
CA ALA A 2 -13.73 -75.06 16.44
C ALA A 2 -13.50 -73.67 17.17
N ARG A 3 -12.27 -73.23 17.23
CA ARG A 3 -11.88 -71.95 17.80
C ARG A 3 -12.21 -70.84 16.80
N ARG A 4 -13.00 -69.83 17.17
CA ARG A 4 -13.21 -68.57 16.46
C ARG A 4 -12.14 -67.60 16.91
N THR A 5 -11.34 -67.12 15.95
CA THR A 5 -10.39 -66.03 16.10
C THR A 5 -11.11 -64.69 15.83
N PHE A 6 -11.07 -63.80 16.81
CA PHE A 6 -11.55 -62.40 16.69
C PHE A 6 -10.49 -61.55 15.95
N GLY A 7 -10.87 -60.97 14.82
CA GLY A 7 -10.08 -59.98 14.12
C GLY A 7 -10.22 -58.61 14.81
N ARG A 8 -9.08 -58.01 15.16
CA ARG A 8 -9.00 -56.62 15.62
C ARG A 8 -9.05 -55.70 14.41
N GLN A 9 -10.10 -54.89 14.31
CA GLN A 9 -10.13 -53.73 13.40
C GLN A 9 -9.28 -52.61 13.99
N ALA A 10 -8.20 -52.24 13.27
CA ALA A 10 -7.39 -51.07 13.55
C ALA A 10 -8.07 -49.84 12.93
N TRP A 11 -8.47 -48.90 13.76
CA TRP A 11 -8.92 -47.57 13.33
C TRP A 11 -7.70 -46.75 13.00
N ALA A 12 -7.51 -46.43 11.72
CA ALA A 12 -6.50 -45.49 11.26
C ALA A 12 -7.05 -44.08 11.51
N TRP A 13 -6.42 -43.36 12.41
CA TRP A 13 -6.59 -41.92 12.58
C TRP A 13 -5.87 -41.20 11.44
N VAL A 14 -6.64 -40.60 10.55
CA VAL A 14 -6.12 -39.66 9.55
C VAL A 14 -5.84 -38.34 10.29
N LEU A 15 -4.60 -38.09 10.63
CA LEU A 15 -4.13 -36.79 11.05
C LEU A 15 -4.16 -35.87 9.83
N LEU A 16 -5.17 -35.00 9.73
CA LEU A 16 -5.12 -33.83 8.88
C LEU A 16 -4.03 -32.90 9.44
N ALA A 17 -2.88 -32.92 8.80
CA ALA A 17 -1.85 -31.92 9.02
C ALA A 17 -2.37 -30.57 8.45
N CYS A 18 -2.88 -29.69 9.33
CA CYS A 18 -3.03 -28.27 9.02
C CYS A 18 -1.64 -27.73 8.68
N GLY A 19 -1.41 -27.48 7.40
CA GLY A 19 -0.18 -26.86 6.91
C GLY A 19 -0.08 -25.43 7.46
N ALA A 20 0.66 -25.26 8.55
CA ALA A 20 1.23 -23.97 8.90
C ALA A 20 2.19 -23.60 7.76
N SER A 21 1.89 -22.52 7.04
CA SER A 21 2.81 -21.95 6.04
C SER A 21 4.08 -21.53 6.77
N ALA A 22 5.04 -22.43 6.84
CA ALA A 22 6.36 -22.15 7.38
C ALA A 22 7.05 -21.19 6.43
N VAL A 23 7.38 -20.01 6.92
CA VAL A 23 8.33 -19.09 6.29
C VAL A 23 9.66 -19.82 6.19
N ALA A 24 10.00 -20.26 5.00
CA ALA A 24 11.34 -20.78 4.74
C ALA A 24 12.30 -19.60 4.70
N ALA A 25 12.96 -19.31 5.81
CA ALA A 25 14.17 -18.50 5.83
C ALA A 25 15.24 -19.31 5.07
N THR A 26 15.69 -18.79 3.94
CA THR A 26 16.77 -19.42 3.18
C THR A 26 18.08 -18.69 3.44
N ASP A 27 19.04 -19.46 3.92
CA ASP A 27 20.48 -19.22 4.06
C ASP A 27 20.91 -18.06 4.97
N ASP A 28 21.16 -18.43 6.23
CA ASP A 28 22.01 -17.72 7.16
C ASP A 28 23.49 -18.03 6.87
N ASP A 29 24.17 -17.13 6.17
CA ASP A 29 25.61 -17.21 5.91
C ASP A 29 26.42 -16.21 6.77
N SER A 30 25.76 -15.50 7.71
CA SER A 30 26.40 -14.43 8.49
C SER A 30 26.79 -14.82 9.92
N GLY A 31 26.43 -16.03 10.36
CA GLY A 31 26.65 -16.47 11.76
C GLY A 31 25.87 -15.65 12.80
N ARG A 32 24.92 -14.79 12.36
CA ARG A 32 24.00 -14.03 13.21
C ARG A 32 22.56 -14.38 12.84
N PRO A 33 21.80 -15.02 13.73
CA PRO A 33 20.44 -15.50 13.45
C PRO A 33 19.42 -14.36 13.14
N ASP A 34 19.78 -13.12 13.47
CA ASP A 34 18.92 -11.94 13.23
C ASP A 34 19.10 -11.33 11.82
N ARG A 35 19.98 -11.85 10.99
CA ARG A 35 20.27 -11.32 9.65
C ARG A 35 19.82 -12.27 8.56
N ILE A 36 18.92 -11.81 7.70
CA ILE A 36 18.37 -12.58 6.58
C ILE A 36 18.72 -11.87 5.27
N ARG A 37 19.24 -12.60 4.27
CA ARG A 37 19.57 -12.00 2.96
C ARG A 37 18.34 -11.62 2.15
N LEU A 38 17.28 -12.42 2.24
CA LEU A 38 16.03 -12.16 1.54
C LEU A 38 14.86 -12.69 2.35
N LEU A 39 13.70 -12.07 2.18
CA LEU A 39 12.46 -12.48 2.81
C LEU A 39 11.41 -12.78 1.73
N ARG A 40 10.70 -13.90 1.90
CA ARG A 40 9.66 -14.36 0.98
C ARG A 40 8.28 -14.07 1.59
N ALA A 41 7.40 -13.49 0.80
CA ALA A 41 5.98 -13.27 1.13
C ALA A 41 5.13 -14.00 0.10
N ALA A 42 4.63 -15.19 0.46
CA ALA A 42 3.70 -15.94 -0.37
C ALA A 42 2.35 -15.19 -0.41
N ASN A 43 1.75 -15.11 -1.58
CA ASN A 43 0.47 -14.43 -1.80
C ASN A 43 -0.39 -15.21 -2.81
N GLU A 44 -1.60 -14.73 -3.08
CA GLU A 44 -2.57 -15.41 -3.95
C GLU A 44 -2.12 -15.54 -5.42
N SER A 45 -1.06 -14.86 -5.82
CA SER A 45 -0.56 -14.84 -7.21
C SER A 45 0.85 -15.41 -7.33
N GLY A 46 1.45 -15.87 -6.23
CA GLY A 46 2.81 -16.40 -6.21
C GLY A 46 3.63 -15.92 -5.02
N VAL A 47 4.80 -15.32 -5.27
CA VAL A 47 5.75 -14.92 -4.22
C VAL A 47 6.33 -13.54 -4.48
N ALA A 48 6.14 -12.63 -3.54
CA ALA A 48 6.92 -11.39 -3.45
C ALA A 48 8.23 -11.66 -2.67
N LEU A 49 9.30 -10.98 -3.06
CA LEU A 49 10.57 -10.99 -2.33
C LEU A 49 10.87 -9.60 -1.79
N THR A 50 11.49 -9.57 -0.62
CA THR A 50 12.17 -8.38 -0.08
C THR A 50 13.67 -8.63 -0.01
N ILE A 51 14.45 -7.66 -0.47
CA ILE A 51 15.88 -7.54 -0.27
C ILE A 51 16.21 -6.22 0.42
N SER A 52 17.40 -6.10 0.97
CA SER A 52 17.93 -4.85 1.50
C SER A 52 19.17 -4.42 0.73
N SER A 53 19.28 -3.10 0.42
CA SER A 53 20.52 -2.52 -0.13
C SER A 53 21.71 -2.66 0.81
N ASN A 54 21.47 -2.91 2.11
CA ASN A 54 22.48 -3.17 3.12
C ASN A 54 23.00 -4.63 3.10
N GLY A 55 22.53 -5.45 2.12
CA GLY A 55 22.92 -6.85 1.94
C GLY A 55 22.15 -7.83 2.82
N PHE A 56 21.48 -7.37 3.88
CA PHE A 56 20.67 -8.20 4.77
C PHE A 56 19.55 -7.39 5.43
N ILE A 57 18.47 -8.07 5.81
CA ILE A 57 17.36 -7.57 6.61
C ILE A 57 17.71 -7.87 8.06
N ASP A 58 17.93 -6.81 8.87
CA ASP A 58 18.34 -6.92 10.27
C ASP A 58 17.11 -6.95 11.19
N ARG A 59 16.78 -8.13 11.70
CA ARG A 59 15.69 -8.29 12.69
C ARG A 59 16.06 -7.78 14.09
N GLY A 60 17.31 -7.47 14.34
CA GLY A 60 17.76 -6.76 15.55
C GLY A 60 17.45 -5.26 15.54
N ASN A 61 17.00 -4.70 14.42
CA ASN A 61 16.68 -3.29 14.27
C ASN A 61 15.57 -2.86 15.25
N PRO A 62 15.60 -1.62 15.77
CA PRO A 62 14.52 -1.05 16.59
C PRO A 62 13.12 -1.17 15.99
N PHE A 63 12.97 -1.23 14.66
CA PHE A 63 11.71 -1.48 13.94
C PHE A 63 10.96 -2.73 14.45
N PHE A 64 11.68 -3.77 14.85
CA PHE A 64 11.11 -5.03 15.35
C PHE A 64 10.89 -5.06 16.87
N ARG A 65 11.25 -4.00 17.57
CA ARG A 65 11.19 -3.94 19.04
C ARG A 65 10.02 -3.08 19.50
N SER A 66 9.40 -3.48 20.61
CA SER A 66 8.43 -2.61 21.29
C SER A 66 9.19 -1.46 21.95
N LEU A 67 8.96 -0.25 21.46
CA LEU A 67 9.58 0.99 21.98
C LEU A 67 8.59 1.86 22.76
N GLY A 68 7.34 1.40 22.91
CA GLY A 68 6.28 2.09 23.63
C GLY A 68 5.69 1.27 24.76
N ALA A 69 4.61 1.78 25.38
CA ALA A 69 4.01 1.22 26.58
C ALA A 69 3.00 0.08 26.30
N ASN A 70 2.47 -0.03 25.07
CA ASN A 70 1.37 -0.96 24.77
C ASN A 70 1.80 -2.27 24.09
N GLY A 71 3.11 -2.55 24.02
CA GLY A 71 3.68 -3.78 23.45
C GLY A 71 3.78 -3.79 21.93
N ARG A 72 3.39 -2.72 21.21
CA ARG A 72 3.53 -2.59 19.75
C ARG A 72 4.94 -2.26 19.33
N SER A 73 5.33 -2.81 18.21
CA SER A 73 6.47 -2.40 17.38
C SER A 73 5.98 -2.02 15.99
N CYS A 74 6.84 -1.47 15.12
CA CYS A 74 6.46 -1.15 13.74
C CYS A 74 5.94 -2.41 13.01
N VAL A 75 6.59 -3.55 13.23
CA VAL A 75 6.17 -4.83 12.65
C VAL A 75 4.80 -5.33 13.14
N SER A 76 4.22 -4.73 14.20
CA SER A 76 2.85 -5.08 14.59
C SER A 76 1.83 -4.79 13.49
N CYS A 77 2.06 -3.75 12.67
CA CYS A 77 1.23 -3.37 11.53
C CYS A 77 1.93 -3.51 10.18
N HIS A 78 3.26 -3.51 10.15
CA HIS A 78 4.05 -3.62 8.93
C HIS A 78 4.68 -5.02 8.82
N GLN A 79 3.82 -6.02 8.57
CA GLN A 79 4.22 -7.44 8.53
C GLN A 79 5.03 -7.72 7.25
N PRO A 80 6.27 -8.24 7.38
CA PRO A 80 7.11 -8.52 6.23
C PRO A 80 6.47 -9.50 5.24
N GLU A 81 5.78 -10.51 5.76
CA GLU A 81 5.10 -11.55 4.98
C GLU A 81 3.83 -11.05 4.27
N GLU A 82 3.37 -9.84 4.61
CA GLU A 82 2.20 -9.18 4.01
C GLU A 82 2.61 -7.94 3.22
N GLY A 83 3.79 -7.98 2.61
CA GLY A 83 4.34 -6.88 1.81
C GLY A 83 4.61 -5.62 2.63
N TRP A 84 5.01 -5.78 3.90
CA TRP A 84 5.30 -4.69 4.86
C TRP A 84 4.09 -3.80 5.17
N SER A 85 2.90 -4.40 5.12
CA SER A 85 1.63 -3.83 5.53
C SER A 85 0.89 -4.85 6.41
N MET A 86 -0.43 -4.88 6.37
CA MET A 86 -1.23 -5.92 7.01
C MET A 86 -2.43 -6.29 6.15
N THR A 87 -2.86 -7.55 6.23
CA THR A 87 -4.02 -8.06 5.49
C THR A 87 -5.11 -8.54 6.45
N PRO A 88 -6.39 -8.49 6.03
CA PRO A 88 -7.47 -9.06 6.82
C PRO A 88 -7.27 -10.54 7.14
N LYS A 89 -6.63 -11.31 6.25
CA LYS A 89 -6.31 -12.71 6.48
C LYS A 89 -5.35 -12.88 7.65
N GLY A 90 -4.18 -12.24 7.59
CA GLY A 90 -3.19 -12.33 8.66
C GLY A 90 -3.70 -11.79 10.00
N LEU A 91 -4.51 -10.72 9.95
CA LEU A 91 -5.12 -10.17 11.15
C LEU A 91 -6.13 -11.13 11.80
N ARG A 92 -6.97 -11.83 11.01
CA ARG A 92 -7.86 -12.86 11.54
C ARG A 92 -7.08 -14.03 12.15
N GLU A 93 -6.03 -14.50 11.50
CA GLU A 93 -5.16 -15.55 12.05
C GLU A 93 -4.51 -15.13 13.37
N ARG A 94 -4.06 -13.88 13.48
CA ARG A 94 -3.52 -13.30 14.74
C ARG A 94 -4.59 -13.17 15.80
N PHE A 95 -5.80 -12.76 15.43
CA PHE A 95 -6.94 -12.66 16.36
C PHE A 95 -7.28 -14.03 16.94
N GLU A 96 -7.41 -15.05 16.11
CA GLU A 96 -7.72 -16.41 16.55
C GLU A 96 -6.65 -16.98 17.51
N ARG A 97 -5.37 -16.84 17.17
CA ARG A 97 -4.25 -17.33 18.00
C ARG A 97 -4.15 -16.63 19.35
N SER A 98 -4.51 -15.36 19.42
CA SER A 98 -4.35 -14.53 20.63
C SER A 98 -5.66 -14.24 21.34
N ASN A 99 -6.81 -14.71 20.84
CA ASN A 99 -8.13 -14.27 21.28
C ASN A 99 -8.30 -12.75 21.25
N GLY A 100 -7.70 -12.08 20.26
CA GLY A 100 -7.71 -10.63 20.10
C GLY A 100 -6.81 -9.88 21.10
N MET A 101 -5.80 -10.54 21.67
CA MET A 101 -4.85 -9.94 22.63
C MET A 101 -3.49 -9.59 22.00
N ASP A 102 -3.26 -9.96 20.73
CA ASP A 102 -2.06 -9.56 20.01
C ASP A 102 -1.88 -8.02 20.05
N PRO A 103 -0.64 -7.51 20.11
CA PRO A 103 -0.37 -6.08 20.20
C PRO A 103 -1.01 -5.22 19.11
N VAL A 104 -1.35 -5.77 17.95
CA VAL A 104 -2.08 -5.01 16.91
C VAL A 104 -3.47 -4.60 17.37
N PHE A 105 -4.11 -5.40 18.22
CA PHE A 105 -5.43 -5.15 18.76
C PHE A 105 -5.35 -4.27 20.01
N ARG A 106 -5.32 -2.96 19.82
CA ARG A 106 -5.33 -1.96 20.91
C ARG A 106 -6.43 -0.94 20.68
N PRO A 107 -7.13 -0.47 21.72
CA PRO A 107 -8.25 0.46 21.60
C PRO A 107 -7.90 1.81 20.97
N ASN A 108 -6.66 2.30 21.15
CA ASN A 108 -6.27 3.63 20.72
C ASN A 108 -6.47 3.86 19.21
N ASP A 109 -6.20 2.86 18.36
CA ASP A 109 -6.31 2.98 16.90
C ASP A 109 -6.67 1.67 16.17
N GLY A 110 -6.56 0.51 16.85
CA GLY A 110 -7.00 -0.77 16.29
C GLY A 110 -8.51 -0.96 16.39
N ALA A 111 -9.16 -0.37 17.39
CA ALA A 111 -10.60 -0.44 17.55
C ALA A 111 -11.33 0.60 16.68
N ASN A 112 -12.59 0.31 16.37
CA ASN A 112 -13.46 1.21 15.62
C ASN A 112 -13.78 2.52 16.38
N SER A 113 -13.70 2.44 17.71
CA SER A 113 -13.84 3.57 18.63
C SER A 113 -12.89 3.38 19.80
N PRO A 114 -12.26 4.45 20.33
CA PRO A 114 -11.44 4.35 21.54
C PRO A 114 -12.27 3.99 22.79
N LEU A 115 -13.60 4.13 22.70
CA LEU A 115 -14.56 3.78 23.75
C LEU A 115 -15.15 2.36 23.59
N ALA A 116 -14.71 1.61 22.57
CA ALA A 116 -15.25 0.27 22.32
C ALA A 116 -14.97 -0.69 23.48
N ASP A 117 -15.96 -1.51 23.83
CA ASP A 117 -15.78 -2.60 24.77
C ASP A 117 -14.85 -3.67 24.19
N VAL A 118 -13.81 -4.01 24.94
CA VAL A 118 -12.84 -5.07 24.60
C VAL A 118 -12.70 -6.11 25.71
N SER A 119 -13.67 -6.18 26.62
CA SER A 119 -13.60 -7.01 27.83
C SER A 119 -13.70 -8.51 27.51
N THR A 120 -14.52 -8.89 26.52
CA THR A 120 -14.70 -10.28 26.11
C THR A 120 -14.12 -10.52 24.70
N ARG A 121 -13.91 -11.79 24.30
CA ARG A 121 -13.49 -12.12 22.94
C ARG A 121 -14.51 -11.62 21.92
N GLN A 122 -15.80 -11.79 22.17
CA GLN A 122 -16.86 -11.33 21.28
C GLN A 122 -16.89 -9.79 21.15
N ALA A 123 -16.73 -9.08 22.29
CA ALA A 123 -16.64 -7.63 22.28
C ALA A 123 -15.40 -7.15 21.50
N ARG A 124 -14.24 -7.79 21.66
CA ARG A 124 -13.03 -7.50 20.86
C ARG A 124 -13.24 -7.73 19.37
N GLU A 125 -13.90 -8.82 18.98
CA GLU A 125 -14.21 -9.10 17.57
C GLU A 125 -15.06 -7.98 16.95
N ALA A 126 -16.08 -7.50 17.66
CA ALA A 126 -16.89 -6.36 17.23
C ALA A 126 -16.09 -5.06 17.22
N ALA A 127 -15.31 -4.79 18.27
CA ALA A 127 -14.50 -3.58 18.39
C ALA A 127 -13.43 -3.45 17.29
N TYR A 128 -12.87 -4.57 16.82
CA TYR A 128 -11.82 -4.61 15.79
C TYR A 128 -12.34 -4.99 14.41
N SER A 129 -13.65 -4.86 14.14
CA SER A 129 -14.25 -5.34 12.89
C SER A 129 -13.70 -4.65 11.64
N MET A 130 -13.35 -3.36 11.67
CA MET A 130 -12.71 -2.66 10.57
C MET A 130 -11.29 -3.19 10.30
N LEU A 131 -10.55 -3.45 11.35
CA LEU A 131 -9.22 -4.05 11.27
C LEU A 131 -9.31 -5.48 10.70
N LEU A 132 -10.19 -6.33 11.24
CA LEU A 132 -10.38 -7.71 10.81
C LEU A 132 -10.98 -7.84 9.40
N GLY A 133 -11.85 -6.93 9.01
CA GLY A 133 -12.55 -6.97 7.73
C GLY A 133 -11.78 -6.37 6.56
N LYS A 134 -11.10 -5.25 6.78
CA LYS A 134 -10.47 -4.43 5.73
C LYS A 134 -9.00 -4.07 6.01
N GLY A 135 -8.45 -4.47 7.17
CA GLY A 135 -7.10 -4.10 7.59
C GLY A 135 -6.95 -2.59 7.81
N LEU A 136 -7.97 -1.96 8.38
CA LEU A 136 -8.01 -0.52 8.63
C LEU A 136 -7.74 -0.23 10.10
N ILE A 137 -6.88 0.75 10.36
CA ILE A 137 -6.76 1.38 11.67
C ILE A 137 -7.58 2.67 11.69
N ARG A 138 -8.04 3.06 12.88
CA ARG A 138 -8.64 4.36 13.11
C ARG A 138 -7.56 5.42 13.31
N VAL A 139 -7.59 6.47 12.54
CA VAL A 139 -6.71 7.63 12.68
C VAL A 139 -7.55 8.81 13.14
N GLY A 140 -7.27 9.32 14.36
CA GLY A 140 -7.96 10.46 14.93
C GLY A 140 -7.31 11.76 14.48
N ILE A 141 -8.02 12.60 13.72
CA ILE A 141 -7.57 13.94 13.33
C ILE A 141 -8.76 14.90 13.44
N GLY A 142 -8.59 16.01 14.16
CA GLY A 142 -9.61 17.06 14.26
C GLY A 142 -9.63 18.00 13.07
N VAL A 143 -10.73 18.75 12.94
CA VAL A 143 -10.81 19.87 12.00
C VAL A 143 -9.88 20.98 12.49
N PRO A 144 -8.93 21.47 11.68
CA PRO A 144 -8.02 22.54 12.11
C PRO A 144 -8.77 23.81 12.52
N ALA A 145 -8.33 24.47 13.58
CA ALA A 145 -8.99 25.67 14.11
C ALA A 145 -9.13 26.78 13.05
N GLY A 146 -8.13 26.94 12.19
CA GLY A 146 -8.12 27.93 11.10
C GLY A 146 -8.69 27.41 9.76
N ALA A 147 -9.36 26.25 9.75
CA ALA A 147 -9.87 25.69 8.50
C ALA A 147 -10.91 26.59 7.84
N GLU A 148 -10.92 26.60 6.51
CA GLU A 148 -11.91 27.28 5.66
C GLU A 148 -13.32 26.64 5.75
N PHE A 149 -13.42 25.51 6.46
CA PHE A 149 -14.63 24.72 6.62
C PHE A 149 -14.87 24.33 8.07
N GLU A 150 -16.09 23.89 8.33
CA GLU A 150 -16.52 23.36 9.62
C GLU A 150 -17.28 22.05 9.43
N LEU A 151 -17.31 21.21 10.45
CA LEU A 151 -18.11 20.00 10.50
C LEU A 151 -19.53 20.37 10.96
N VAL A 152 -20.54 20.12 10.10
CA VAL A 152 -21.95 20.43 10.42
C VAL A 152 -22.77 19.20 10.74
N GLN A 153 -22.36 18.01 10.28
CA GLN A 153 -23.04 16.74 10.58
C GLN A 153 -22.06 15.58 10.56
N VAL A 154 -22.28 14.65 11.46
CA VAL A 154 -21.56 13.35 11.54
C VAL A 154 -22.58 12.23 11.53
N ASP A 155 -22.41 11.27 10.64
CA ASP A 155 -23.07 9.97 10.67
C ASP A 155 -21.96 8.93 10.91
N ASP A 156 -21.69 8.63 12.20
CA ASP A 156 -20.65 7.71 12.64
C ASP A 156 -21.29 6.46 13.26
N PRO A 157 -21.14 5.28 12.63
CA PRO A 157 -21.71 4.04 13.15
C PRO A 157 -21.12 3.60 14.49
N TYR A 158 -20.02 4.23 14.93
CA TYR A 158 -19.33 3.93 16.20
C TYR A 158 -19.52 5.00 17.28
N GLY A 159 -20.23 6.09 16.97
CA GLY A 159 -20.70 7.09 17.92
C GLY A 159 -19.60 7.90 18.63
N PHE A 160 -18.43 8.06 18.03
CA PHE A 160 -17.30 8.76 18.66
C PHE A 160 -16.88 10.05 17.93
N ALA A 161 -16.94 10.05 16.59
CA ALA A 161 -16.39 11.13 15.79
C ALA A 161 -17.03 12.50 16.06
N SER A 162 -16.19 13.52 16.12
CA SER A 162 -16.58 14.93 16.37
C SER A 162 -15.65 15.88 15.61
N ALA A 163 -15.93 17.19 15.64
CA ALA A 163 -15.03 18.18 15.06
C ALA A 163 -13.64 18.22 15.72
N ALA A 164 -13.56 17.86 17.02
CA ALA A 164 -12.29 17.78 17.72
C ALA A 164 -11.46 16.57 17.30
N GLU A 165 -12.12 15.49 16.90
CA GLU A 165 -11.46 14.27 16.43
C GLU A 165 -12.39 13.46 15.51
N LEU A 166 -12.12 13.46 14.21
CA LEU A 166 -12.79 12.59 13.28
C LEU A 166 -12.19 11.17 13.37
N SER A 167 -13.00 10.15 13.11
CA SER A 167 -12.56 8.76 12.98
C SER A 167 -12.29 8.43 11.52
N LEU A 168 -11.03 8.44 11.10
CA LEU A 168 -10.61 8.15 9.73
C LEU A 168 -10.10 6.71 9.66
N PHE A 169 -10.73 5.90 8.82
CA PHE A 169 -10.35 4.49 8.71
C PHE A 169 -9.40 4.30 7.53
N ARG A 170 -8.12 4.04 7.83
CA ARG A 170 -7.07 4.01 6.81
C ARG A 170 -6.21 2.74 6.91
N ARG A 171 -5.81 2.24 5.77
CA ARG A 171 -4.82 1.14 5.69
C ARG A 171 -3.42 1.65 6.00
N PRO A 172 -2.62 0.94 6.80
CA PRO A 172 -1.19 1.20 6.89
C PRO A 172 -0.55 1.08 5.50
N LEU A 173 0.20 2.12 5.12
CA LEU A 173 1.05 2.09 3.93
C LEU A 173 2.19 1.09 4.16
N ALA A 174 2.70 0.48 3.09
CA ALA A 174 3.83 -0.42 3.22
C ALA A 174 5.10 0.34 3.65
N SER A 175 5.84 -0.17 4.63
CA SER A 175 7.14 0.36 5.06
C SER A 175 8.29 -0.27 4.27
N THR A 176 8.13 -0.34 2.96
CA THR A 176 9.14 -0.78 2.00
C THR A 176 9.03 0.07 0.74
N ASN A 177 10.06 0.10 -0.08
CA ASN A 177 10.13 0.92 -1.28
C ASN A 177 10.00 2.43 -0.98
N LEU A 178 10.34 2.84 0.24
CA LEU A 178 10.14 4.21 0.69
C LEU A 178 11.05 5.20 -0.05
N ARG A 179 12.18 4.74 -0.58
CA ARG A 179 13.09 5.56 -1.39
C ARG A 179 12.43 6.19 -2.62
N PHE A 180 11.30 5.63 -3.08
CA PHE A 180 10.56 6.17 -4.23
C PHE A 180 9.52 7.23 -3.83
N LEU A 181 9.29 7.46 -2.53
CA LEU A 181 8.25 8.38 -2.09
C LEU A 181 8.62 9.85 -2.36
N SER A 182 7.62 10.61 -2.78
CA SER A 182 7.60 12.06 -2.77
C SER A 182 6.71 12.61 -1.64
N THR A 183 5.86 11.77 -1.07
CA THR A 183 4.86 12.15 -0.06
C THR A 183 4.76 11.06 1.01
N VAL A 184 4.87 11.46 2.27
CA VAL A 184 4.76 10.57 3.43
C VAL A 184 3.34 10.69 4.02
N MET A 185 2.74 9.56 4.40
CA MET A 185 1.34 9.37 4.82
C MET A 185 0.33 9.60 3.68
N TRP A 186 -0.90 9.07 3.84
CA TRP A 186 -1.98 9.21 2.84
C TRP A 186 -2.35 10.66 2.54
N ASP A 187 -2.38 11.50 3.57
CA ASP A 187 -2.74 12.92 3.54
C ASP A 187 -1.52 13.85 3.43
N GLY A 188 -0.31 13.29 3.41
CA GLY A 188 0.94 14.05 3.30
C GLY A 188 1.33 14.82 4.58
N ARG A 189 0.76 14.49 5.74
CA ARG A 189 1.02 15.21 7.01
C ARG A 189 2.46 15.16 7.51
N GLU A 190 3.21 14.14 7.09
CA GLU A 190 4.62 13.98 7.44
C GLU A 190 5.54 14.35 6.26
N THR A 191 5.06 15.12 5.29
CA THR A 191 5.84 15.58 4.15
C THR A 191 6.36 17.00 4.41
N PHE A 192 7.61 17.29 4.03
CA PHE A 192 8.27 18.58 4.26
C PHE A 192 8.36 18.97 5.75
N ARG A 193 8.73 18.02 6.59
CA ARG A 193 8.91 18.24 8.03
C ARG A 193 10.21 18.95 8.38
N ASP A 194 11.19 19.00 7.46
CA ASP A 194 12.41 19.76 7.64
C ASP A 194 12.15 21.25 7.42
N PRO A 195 12.28 22.09 8.47
CA PRO A 195 12.07 23.54 8.35
C PRO A 195 13.10 24.23 7.46
N ALA A 196 14.25 23.59 7.19
CA ALA A 196 15.27 24.12 6.28
C ALA A 196 14.93 23.87 4.81
N SER A 197 13.92 23.05 4.50
CA SER A 197 13.55 22.64 3.14
C SER A 197 12.42 23.46 2.52
N THR A 198 12.26 24.72 2.91
CA THR A 198 11.18 25.61 2.41
C THR A 198 11.24 25.85 0.89
N ASP A 199 12.35 25.56 0.24
CA ASP A 199 12.58 25.80 -1.18
C ASP A 199 12.39 24.55 -2.07
N CYS A 200 11.86 23.48 -1.53
CA CYS A 200 11.56 22.23 -2.26
C CYS A 200 10.42 22.30 -3.28
N LEU A 201 9.81 23.44 -3.44
CA LEU A 201 8.76 23.67 -4.44
C LEU A 201 9.42 24.02 -5.79
N PHE A 202 9.58 23.05 -6.65
CA PHE A 202 10.01 23.22 -8.05
C PHE A 202 11.51 23.44 -8.31
N GLY A 203 12.20 22.38 -8.62
CA GLY A 203 13.40 22.49 -9.47
C GLY A 203 14.75 22.36 -8.78
N THR A 204 14.84 22.00 -7.50
CA THR A 204 16.14 21.76 -6.87
C THR A 204 16.40 20.28 -6.54
N THR A 205 17.65 19.86 -6.73
CA THR A 205 18.12 18.48 -6.43
C THR A 205 18.16 18.17 -4.94
N THR A 206 17.91 19.15 -4.10
CA THR A 206 18.00 19.10 -2.62
C THR A 206 16.74 18.56 -1.96
N CYS A 207 15.64 18.44 -2.69
CA CYS A 207 14.34 18.01 -2.14
C CYS A 207 14.26 16.55 -1.68
N PHE A 208 15.28 15.72 -1.88
CA PHE A 208 15.35 14.37 -1.31
C PHE A 208 16.02 14.30 0.07
N ALA A 209 16.76 15.30 0.48
CA ALA A 209 17.27 15.37 1.84
C ALA A 209 16.13 15.34 2.89
N PRO A 210 14.96 15.98 2.65
CA PRO A 210 13.82 15.94 3.54
C PRO A 210 13.21 14.55 3.75
N LEU A 211 13.29 13.62 2.81
CA LEU A 211 12.64 12.32 2.98
C LEU A 211 13.15 11.56 4.21
N HIS A 212 14.44 11.61 4.50
CA HIS A 212 14.98 11.01 5.73
C HIS A 212 14.43 11.72 6.97
N VAL A 213 14.34 13.05 6.96
CA VAL A 213 13.78 13.85 8.05
C VAL A 213 12.30 13.57 8.21
N ASP A 214 11.54 13.54 7.11
CA ASP A 214 10.12 13.23 7.09
C ASP A 214 9.81 11.84 7.69
N LEU A 215 10.59 10.82 7.30
CA LEU A 215 10.45 9.48 7.84
C LEU A 215 10.90 9.38 9.31
N ALA A 216 11.90 10.15 9.71
CA ALA A 216 12.35 10.20 11.10
C ALA A 216 11.29 10.83 12.01
N ASP A 217 10.61 11.88 11.54
CA ASP A 217 9.48 12.49 12.24
C ASP A 217 8.29 11.50 12.28
N GLN A 218 7.98 10.85 11.17
CA GLN A 218 6.95 9.82 11.10
C GLN A 218 7.23 8.64 12.04
N ALA A 219 8.45 8.14 12.10
CA ALA A 219 8.82 7.04 13.02
C ALA A 219 8.62 7.45 14.49
N ASN A 220 8.92 8.70 14.82
CA ASN A 220 8.72 9.26 16.13
C ASN A 220 7.23 9.43 16.48
N THR A 221 6.43 10.02 15.59
CA THR A 221 4.98 10.19 15.78
C THR A 221 4.26 8.84 15.83
N ALA A 222 4.68 7.85 15.04
CA ALA A 222 4.14 6.50 15.10
C ALA A 222 4.46 5.82 16.44
N THR A 223 5.66 6.00 16.99
CA THR A 223 6.05 5.39 18.27
C THR A 223 5.32 6.03 19.43
N THR A 224 5.18 7.34 19.47
CA THR A 224 4.44 8.04 20.53
C THR A 224 2.92 7.83 20.41
N GLY A 225 2.37 7.85 19.22
CA GLY A 225 0.94 7.67 18.97
C GLY A 225 0.50 6.20 19.02
N HIS A 226 0.97 5.38 18.08
CA HIS A 226 0.51 3.99 17.92
C HIS A 226 1.05 3.06 19.00
N ALA A 227 2.33 3.17 19.36
CA ALA A 227 2.94 2.37 20.40
C ALA A 227 2.84 3.00 21.80
N GLN A 228 2.30 4.23 21.92
CA GLN A 228 2.07 4.95 23.17
C GLN A 228 3.36 5.12 24.01
N ALA A 229 4.47 5.44 23.35
CA ALA A 229 5.70 5.78 24.03
C ALA A 229 5.55 7.12 24.79
N THR A 230 6.03 7.16 26.02
CA THR A 230 6.01 8.37 26.85
C THR A 230 7.13 9.35 26.53
N THR A 231 8.16 8.88 25.82
CA THR A 231 9.30 9.67 25.37
C THR A 231 9.55 9.47 23.90
N PRO A 232 10.00 10.51 23.18
CA PRO A 232 10.42 10.36 21.79
C PRO A 232 11.56 9.35 21.62
N LEU A 233 11.67 8.80 20.42
CA LEU A 233 12.83 7.99 20.01
C LEU A 233 14.12 8.80 20.12
N THR A 234 15.21 8.15 20.52
CA THR A 234 16.55 8.75 20.38
C THR A 234 16.89 8.93 18.90
N THR A 235 17.78 9.87 18.57
CA THR A 235 18.26 10.06 17.20
C THR A 235 18.79 8.76 16.61
N ALA A 236 19.59 8.01 17.36
CA ALA A 236 20.13 6.73 16.90
C ALA A 236 19.05 5.68 16.60
N GLN A 237 17.95 5.64 17.34
CA GLN A 237 16.83 4.74 17.05
C GLN A 237 16.07 5.18 15.79
N ARG A 238 15.82 6.48 15.63
CA ARG A 238 15.15 7.02 14.44
C ARG A 238 15.96 6.75 13.19
N ASP A 239 17.24 7.09 13.20
CA ASP A 239 18.13 6.90 12.05
C ASP A 239 18.23 5.41 11.68
N ALA A 240 18.36 4.54 12.68
CA ALA A 240 18.40 3.10 12.45
C ALA A 240 17.10 2.57 11.82
N ILE A 241 15.92 3.08 12.23
CA ILE A 241 14.63 2.70 11.64
C ILE A 241 14.54 3.21 10.20
N VAL A 242 14.86 4.47 9.96
CA VAL A 242 14.75 5.10 8.63
C VAL A 242 15.73 4.47 7.64
N ASP A 243 16.98 4.26 8.02
CA ASP A 243 17.98 3.60 7.17
C ASP A 243 17.57 2.16 6.83
N PHE A 244 16.94 1.47 7.79
CA PHE A 244 16.37 0.14 7.55
C PHE A 244 15.25 0.18 6.51
N GLU A 245 14.25 1.04 6.68
CA GLU A 245 13.10 1.16 5.80
C GLU A 245 13.50 1.64 4.38
N LEU A 246 14.38 2.64 4.28
CA LEU A 246 14.91 3.14 3.01
C LEU A 246 15.75 2.10 2.26
N GLY A 247 16.34 1.16 3.00
CA GLY A 247 17.09 0.05 2.43
C GLY A 247 16.24 -1.08 1.86
N LEU A 248 14.93 -1.14 2.15
CA LEU A 248 14.06 -2.25 1.75
C LEU A 248 13.47 -2.08 0.36
N TYR A 249 13.59 -3.14 -0.45
CA TYR A 249 12.97 -3.25 -1.77
C TYR A 249 12.14 -4.51 -1.84
N THR A 250 10.84 -4.35 -2.13
CA THR A 250 9.88 -5.46 -2.22
C THR A 250 9.14 -5.41 -3.54
N ALA A 251 9.11 -6.53 -4.26
CA ALA A 251 8.38 -6.68 -5.50
C ALA A 251 7.98 -8.14 -5.73
N GLN A 252 6.99 -8.38 -6.58
CA GLN A 252 6.66 -9.73 -7.01
C GLN A 252 7.84 -10.34 -7.77
N GLN A 253 8.26 -11.54 -7.36
CA GLN A 253 9.39 -12.26 -7.95
C GLN A 253 8.95 -13.44 -8.78
N GLN A 254 7.85 -14.07 -8.39
CA GLN A 254 7.28 -15.22 -9.05
C GLN A 254 5.77 -15.09 -9.13
N ASP A 255 5.23 -15.39 -10.29
CA ASP A 255 3.80 -15.56 -10.55
C ASP A 255 3.49 -17.03 -10.76
N ASP A 256 2.37 -17.54 -10.23
CA ASP A 256 2.03 -18.97 -10.27
C ASP A 256 1.77 -19.47 -11.70
N ARG A 257 1.35 -18.59 -12.62
CA ARG A 257 1.09 -18.91 -14.03
C ARG A 257 2.27 -18.59 -14.94
N ALA A 258 2.89 -17.40 -14.77
CA ALA A 258 3.97 -16.93 -15.61
C ALA A 258 5.37 -17.41 -15.17
N GLY A 259 5.49 -17.97 -13.95
CA GLY A 259 6.74 -18.40 -13.35
C GLY A 259 7.60 -17.23 -12.87
N ARG A 260 8.92 -17.35 -12.96
CA ARG A 260 9.85 -16.29 -12.54
C ARG A 260 9.67 -15.03 -13.40
N LEU A 261 9.57 -13.88 -12.74
CA LEU A 261 9.31 -12.58 -13.36
C LEU A 261 10.58 -11.84 -13.83
N SER A 262 11.77 -12.43 -13.60
CA SER A 262 13.06 -11.86 -13.97
C SER A 262 13.83 -12.71 -14.98
N VAL A 263 13.12 -13.33 -15.94
CA VAL A 263 13.70 -14.18 -16.98
C VAL A 263 13.23 -13.80 -18.37
N HIS A 264 13.96 -14.22 -19.40
CA HIS A 264 13.58 -14.01 -20.82
C HIS A 264 13.36 -12.54 -21.17
N GLY A 265 14.24 -11.65 -20.70
CA GLY A 265 14.18 -10.22 -20.97
C GLY A 265 13.21 -9.42 -20.07
N ALA A 266 12.59 -10.07 -19.07
CA ALA A 266 11.80 -9.38 -18.07
C ALA A 266 12.65 -8.95 -16.86
N ASN A 267 12.26 -7.83 -16.26
CA ASN A 267 12.94 -7.14 -15.16
C ASN A 267 12.07 -7.10 -13.88
N GLY A 268 11.27 -8.14 -13.62
CA GLY A 268 10.49 -8.25 -12.38
C GLY A 268 11.38 -8.52 -11.17
N GLY A 269 10.78 -8.36 -9.99
CA GLY A 269 11.44 -8.63 -8.72
C GLY A 269 12.20 -7.45 -8.11
N PRO A 270 12.65 -7.61 -6.84
CA PRO A 270 13.22 -6.51 -6.08
C PRO A 270 14.65 -6.14 -6.50
N SER A 271 15.42 -7.05 -7.08
CA SER A 271 16.81 -6.76 -7.49
C SER A 271 16.88 -5.70 -8.59
N PHE A 272 15.98 -5.79 -9.58
CA PHE A 272 15.87 -4.75 -10.60
C PHE A 272 15.34 -3.44 -9.98
N LEU A 273 14.32 -3.53 -9.13
CA LEU A 273 13.75 -2.35 -8.47
C LEU A 273 14.80 -1.58 -7.67
N ALA A 274 15.71 -2.27 -6.99
CA ALA A 274 16.81 -1.63 -6.25
C ALA A 274 17.81 -0.88 -7.13
N SER A 275 17.88 -1.19 -8.43
CA SER A 275 18.72 -0.50 -9.42
C SER A 275 18.05 0.69 -10.10
N VAL A 276 16.73 0.87 -9.90
CA VAL A 276 15.98 1.96 -10.53
C VAL A 276 16.35 3.29 -9.90
N ALA A 277 16.65 4.28 -10.74
CA ALA A 277 16.89 5.64 -10.28
C ALA A 277 15.62 6.23 -9.66
N SER A 278 15.79 6.96 -8.55
CA SER A 278 14.71 7.66 -7.88
C SER A 278 15.21 9.00 -7.36
N TYR A 279 14.50 10.05 -7.71
CA TYR A 279 14.70 11.40 -7.22
C TYR A 279 13.43 12.22 -7.43
N PHE A 280 13.30 13.29 -6.67
CA PHE A 280 12.16 14.21 -6.76
C PHE A 280 12.02 14.77 -8.18
N GLY A 281 10.81 14.72 -8.73
CA GLY A 281 10.51 15.23 -10.05
C GLY A 281 11.08 14.40 -11.22
N ILE A 282 11.45 13.12 -10.98
CA ILE A 282 11.83 12.23 -12.07
C ILE A 282 10.64 12.00 -12.98
N ASN A 283 10.79 12.29 -14.28
CA ASN A 283 9.73 12.11 -15.28
C ASN A 283 8.40 12.76 -14.89
N ASP A 284 8.43 13.99 -14.36
CA ASP A 284 7.22 14.69 -13.95
C ASP A 284 6.28 14.92 -15.15
N THR A 285 4.99 14.72 -14.92
CA THR A 285 3.97 14.74 -15.98
C THR A 285 3.75 16.13 -16.57
N LEU A 286 3.95 17.18 -15.79
CA LEU A 286 3.63 18.56 -16.17
C LEU A 286 4.84 19.29 -16.75
N VAL A 287 6.01 19.08 -16.15
CA VAL A 287 7.22 19.85 -16.50
C VAL A 287 8.36 18.99 -17.03
N GLY A 288 8.18 17.67 -17.06
CA GLY A 288 9.20 16.71 -17.44
C GLY A 288 10.16 16.38 -16.29
N ASP A 289 11.33 15.90 -16.62
CA ASP A 289 12.33 15.49 -15.63
C ASP A 289 13.10 16.69 -15.09
N TYR A 290 13.08 16.87 -13.77
CA TYR A 290 13.69 18.05 -13.11
C TYR A 290 15.20 18.11 -13.20
N ARG A 291 15.89 16.99 -13.39
CA ARG A 291 17.36 16.95 -13.49
C ARG A 291 17.87 17.00 -14.91
N SER A 292 17.25 16.22 -15.79
CA SER A 292 17.68 16.10 -17.19
C SER A 292 16.97 17.07 -18.12
N HIS A 293 15.88 17.69 -17.67
CA HIS A 293 14.98 18.53 -18.46
C HIS A 293 14.38 17.79 -19.68
N ALA A 294 14.41 16.46 -19.67
CA ALA A 294 13.74 15.65 -20.66
C ALA A 294 12.22 15.79 -20.53
N SER A 295 11.52 15.81 -21.65
CA SER A 295 10.06 15.81 -21.65
C SER A 295 9.51 14.55 -20.98
N PHE A 296 8.32 14.67 -20.38
CA PHE A 296 7.61 13.52 -19.83
C PHE A 296 7.48 12.38 -20.85
N THR A 297 7.78 11.17 -20.42
CA THR A 297 7.50 9.94 -21.18
C THR A 297 6.42 9.12 -20.50
N PRO A 298 5.35 8.73 -21.20
CA PRO A 298 4.33 7.85 -20.65
C PRO A 298 4.79 6.39 -20.52
N THR A 299 5.96 6.01 -21.08
CA THR A 299 6.55 4.68 -20.90
C THR A 299 7.23 4.60 -19.52
N VAL A 300 6.41 4.56 -18.48
CA VAL A 300 6.87 4.55 -17.07
C VAL A 300 7.24 3.15 -16.62
N MET A 301 6.48 2.14 -17.03
CA MET A 301 6.74 0.74 -16.70
C MET A 301 7.44 0.05 -17.87
N THR A 302 8.59 -0.57 -17.59
CA THR A 302 9.45 -1.22 -18.61
C THR A 302 9.92 -2.61 -18.16
N LEU A 303 9.10 -3.27 -17.34
CA LEU A 303 9.49 -4.51 -16.67
C LEU A 303 9.35 -5.73 -17.59
N TYR A 304 8.32 -5.73 -18.44
CA TYR A 304 7.89 -6.91 -19.20
C TYR A 304 7.88 -6.70 -20.72
N ALA A 305 8.37 -5.57 -21.21
CA ALA A 305 8.46 -5.28 -22.65
C ALA A 305 9.21 -6.38 -23.42
N GLY A 306 10.20 -7.02 -22.81
CA GLY A 306 10.93 -8.15 -23.40
C GLY A 306 10.07 -9.39 -23.66
N TRP A 307 8.89 -9.49 -23.05
CA TRP A 307 7.95 -10.59 -23.29
C TRP A 307 7.00 -10.35 -24.47
N GLN A 308 7.00 -9.17 -25.06
CA GLN A 308 6.17 -8.88 -26.22
C GLN A 308 6.70 -9.53 -27.52
N SER A 309 8.02 -9.53 -27.73
CA SER A 309 8.65 -9.94 -29.01
C SER A 309 9.24 -11.34 -29.04
N THR A 310 9.67 -11.90 -27.90
CA THR A 310 10.41 -13.17 -27.85
C THR A 310 9.50 -14.41 -27.83
N ILE A 311 8.21 -14.24 -27.71
CA ILE A 311 7.25 -15.33 -27.50
C ILE A 311 6.66 -15.85 -28.79
N GLU A 312 6.47 -15.01 -29.82
CA GLU A 312 5.99 -15.46 -31.14
C GLU A 312 6.98 -16.41 -31.81
N ASP A 313 8.28 -16.14 -31.67
CA ASP A 313 9.35 -16.97 -32.25
C ASP A 313 9.48 -18.35 -31.56
N ARG A 314 9.07 -18.46 -30.29
CA ARG A 314 9.16 -19.69 -29.49
C ARG A 314 7.90 -20.56 -29.54
N LEU A 315 6.73 -19.98 -29.78
CA LEU A 315 5.46 -20.72 -29.89
C LEU A 315 5.35 -21.50 -31.18
N ASN A 316 6.13 -21.15 -32.23
CA ASN A 316 6.22 -21.88 -33.48
C ASN A 316 7.10 -23.13 -33.36
N ALA A 317 7.80 -23.34 -32.24
CA ALA A 317 8.69 -24.48 -31.98
C ALA A 317 8.06 -25.42 -30.96
N ASP A 318 6.87 -25.99 -31.25
CA ASP A 318 6.14 -27.06 -30.54
C ASP A 318 6.54 -27.32 -29.05
N PRO A 319 6.22 -26.42 -28.12
CA PRO A 319 6.44 -26.65 -26.72
C PRO A 319 5.31 -27.48 -26.07
N GLU A 320 5.65 -28.26 -25.06
CA GLU A 320 4.69 -28.97 -24.22
C GLU A 320 3.60 -28.03 -23.69
N ARG A 321 2.37 -28.53 -23.41
CA ARG A 321 1.21 -27.75 -23.00
C ARG A 321 1.52 -26.74 -21.88
N ARG A 322 2.36 -27.15 -20.90
CA ARG A 322 2.78 -26.31 -19.78
C ARG A 322 3.56 -25.06 -20.22
N ASP A 323 4.43 -25.18 -21.20
CA ASP A 323 5.20 -24.05 -21.72
C ASP A 323 4.32 -23.05 -22.49
N ARG A 324 3.25 -23.54 -23.13
CA ARG A 324 2.25 -22.68 -23.78
C ARG A 324 1.46 -21.86 -22.74
N ASP A 325 1.03 -22.47 -21.63
CA ASP A 325 0.28 -21.79 -20.59
C ASP A 325 1.11 -20.68 -19.91
N VAL A 326 2.39 -20.95 -19.65
CA VAL A 326 3.36 -19.97 -19.13
C VAL A 326 3.56 -18.83 -20.14
N ALA A 327 3.71 -19.14 -21.43
CA ALA A 327 3.87 -18.12 -22.48
C ALA A 327 2.62 -17.24 -22.64
N VAL A 328 1.41 -17.80 -22.52
CA VAL A 328 0.16 -17.05 -22.51
C VAL A 328 0.09 -16.08 -21.34
N ALA A 329 0.44 -16.55 -20.13
CA ALA A 329 0.43 -15.73 -18.92
C ALA A 329 1.44 -14.56 -19.03
N ARG A 330 2.65 -14.82 -19.54
CA ARG A 330 3.67 -13.77 -19.76
C ARG A 330 3.20 -12.71 -20.75
N ARG A 331 2.56 -13.12 -21.85
CA ARG A 331 1.99 -12.18 -22.82
C ARG A 331 0.87 -11.33 -22.21
N ALA A 332 0.02 -11.90 -21.36
CA ALA A 332 -1.01 -11.15 -20.65
C ALA A 332 -0.39 -10.05 -19.79
N ILE A 333 0.67 -10.37 -19.03
CA ILE A 333 1.41 -9.40 -18.21
C ILE A 333 2.02 -8.29 -19.10
N ALA A 334 2.66 -8.65 -20.21
CA ALA A 334 3.27 -7.65 -21.11
C ALA A 334 2.23 -6.75 -21.82
N ARG A 335 1.06 -7.30 -22.20
CA ARG A 335 -0.04 -6.47 -22.73
C ARG A 335 -0.61 -5.54 -21.67
N GLY A 336 -0.74 -6.03 -20.42
CA GLY A 336 -1.18 -5.20 -19.29
C GLY A 336 -0.22 -4.05 -19.00
N GLU A 337 1.11 -4.27 -19.07
CA GLU A 337 2.11 -3.20 -19.00
C GLU A 337 1.94 -2.17 -20.12
N ALA A 338 1.75 -2.64 -21.35
CA ALA A 338 1.50 -1.76 -22.50
C ALA A 338 0.23 -0.93 -22.31
N LEU A 339 -0.87 -1.53 -21.85
CA LEU A 339 -2.12 -0.83 -21.52
C LEU A 339 -1.91 0.23 -20.44
N PHE A 340 -1.19 -0.09 -19.37
CA PHE A 340 -0.89 0.86 -18.31
C PHE A 340 -0.16 2.10 -18.82
N ASN A 341 0.79 1.91 -19.71
CA ASN A 341 1.58 3.00 -20.29
C ASN A 341 0.84 3.80 -21.39
N SER A 342 -0.09 3.18 -22.12
CA SER A 342 -0.55 3.75 -23.38
C SER A 342 -2.07 3.85 -23.57
N LYS A 343 -2.89 3.18 -22.73
CA LYS A 343 -4.36 3.27 -22.88
C LYS A 343 -4.81 4.70 -22.60
N PRO A 344 -5.45 5.40 -23.58
CA PRO A 344 -5.90 6.76 -23.38
C PRO A 344 -7.00 6.85 -22.32
N ILE A 345 -6.88 7.84 -21.44
CA ILE A 345 -7.83 8.15 -20.38
C ILE A 345 -8.17 9.64 -20.48
N VAL A 346 -9.45 9.96 -20.48
CA VAL A 346 -9.90 11.36 -20.35
C VAL A 346 -10.07 11.67 -18.86
N ILE A 347 -9.08 12.35 -18.29
CA ILE A 347 -9.01 12.69 -16.86
C ILE A 347 -9.80 13.98 -16.65
N ARG A 348 -10.90 13.89 -15.90
CA ARG A 348 -11.79 15.02 -15.57
C ARG A 348 -12.17 15.00 -14.09
N ASP A 349 -12.45 16.17 -13.56
CA ASP A 349 -12.98 16.35 -12.19
C ASP A 349 -12.09 15.69 -11.13
N VAL A 350 -10.76 15.79 -11.32
CA VAL A 350 -9.75 15.37 -10.35
C VAL A 350 -9.24 16.62 -9.63
N HIS A 351 -9.69 16.81 -8.37
CA HIS A 351 -9.19 17.90 -7.56
C HIS A 351 -7.72 17.68 -7.19
N GLY A 352 -6.92 18.72 -7.33
CA GLY A 352 -5.46 18.67 -7.25
C GLY A 352 -4.78 18.53 -8.61
N LEU A 353 -5.55 18.34 -9.68
CA LEU A 353 -5.03 18.27 -11.05
C LEU A 353 -5.82 19.21 -11.98
N ASN A 354 -7.08 18.89 -12.28
CA ASN A 354 -7.86 19.66 -13.24
C ASN A 354 -8.17 21.09 -12.74
N ASP A 355 -8.51 21.24 -11.48
CA ASP A 355 -8.79 22.51 -10.83
C ASP A 355 -7.52 23.36 -10.61
N ASP A 356 -6.42 22.74 -10.13
CA ASP A 356 -5.16 23.44 -9.90
C ASP A 356 -4.54 23.93 -11.22
N LEU A 357 -4.66 23.17 -12.31
CA LEU A 357 -4.21 23.55 -13.66
C LEU A 357 -5.22 24.40 -14.44
N GLN A 358 -6.46 24.52 -13.98
CA GLN A 358 -7.58 25.13 -14.71
C GLN A 358 -7.82 24.50 -16.09
N ILE A 359 -7.60 23.19 -16.20
CA ILE A 359 -7.80 22.40 -17.43
C ILE A 359 -8.96 21.42 -17.18
N PRO A 360 -10.12 21.59 -17.84
CA PRO A 360 -11.29 20.78 -17.54
C PRO A 360 -11.16 19.31 -17.93
N ALA A 361 -10.30 19.00 -18.88
CA ALA A 361 -10.03 17.62 -19.31
C ALA A 361 -8.59 17.47 -19.79
N ILE A 362 -7.91 16.44 -19.29
CA ILE A 362 -6.56 16.06 -19.71
C ILE A 362 -6.64 14.69 -20.38
N VAL A 363 -6.14 14.56 -21.60
CA VAL A 363 -5.95 13.25 -22.23
C VAL A 363 -4.60 12.70 -21.78
N GLY A 364 -4.65 11.66 -20.97
CA GLY A 364 -3.47 11.03 -20.40
C GLY A 364 -3.56 9.50 -20.42
N THR A 365 -2.81 8.88 -19.54
CA THR A 365 -2.80 7.42 -19.30
C THR A 365 -2.73 7.16 -17.79
N CYS A 366 -2.63 5.91 -17.33
CA CYS A 366 -2.38 5.61 -15.92
C CYS A 366 -1.10 6.30 -15.42
N THR A 367 -0.11 6.45 -16.31
CA THR A 367 1.19 7.05 -15.98
C THR A 367 1.14 8.57 -15.79
N THR A 368 0.05 9.23 -16.13
CA THR A 368 -0.16 10.66 -15.81
C THR A 368 -0.11 10.91 -14.30
N CYS A 369 -0.68 9.99 -13.50
CA CYS A 369 -0.66 10.06 -12.03
C CYS A 369 0.39 9.12 -11.41
N HIS A 370 0.82 8.08 -12.12
CA HIS A 370 1.76 7.06 -11.68
C HIS A 370 3.08 7.16 -12.46
N ASN A 371 3.74 8.33 -12.39
CA ASN A 371 4.82 8.74 -13.28
C ASN A 371 6.25 8.37 -12.82
N THR A 372 6.43 7.88 -11.59
CA THR A 372 7.75 7.43 -11.12
C THR A 372 8.15 6.12 -11.81
N PRO A 373 9.26 6.08 -12.57
CA PRO A 373 9.66 4.93 -13.37
C PRO A 373 9.74 3.65 -12.55
N ASN A 374 9.05 2.60 -13.02
CA ASN A 374 9.04 1.25 -12.43
C ASN A 374 8.62 1.14 -10.95
N ALA A 375 8.24 2.24 -10.32
CA ALA A 375 7.71 2.29 -8.95
C ALA A 375 6.22 2.66 -8.91
N GLY A 376 5.78 3.55 -9.79
CA GLY A 376 4.38 3.85 -10.03
C GLY A 376 3.68 4.70 -8.96
N ASN A 377 4.41 5.43 -8.12
CA ASN A 377 3.87 6.55 -7.35
C ASN A 377 3.99 7.86 -8.15
N HIS A 378 3.55 8.99 -7.59
CA HIS A 378 3.81 10.29 -8.19
C HIS A 378 5.18 10.82 -7.76
N SER A 379 5.96 11.37 -8.70
CA SER A 379 7.36 11.77 -8.46
C SER A 379 7.52 13.09 -7.70
N ILE A 380 6.43 13.87 -7.58
CA ILE A 380 6.33 15.06 -6.73
C ILE A 380 5.16 14.92 -5.74
N PRO A 381 5.10 15.71 -4.65
CA PRO A 381 3.96 15.71 -3.74
C PRO A 381 2.71 16.28 -4.43
N LEU A 382 1.91 15.41 -5.00
CA LEU A 382 0.66 15.75 -5.68
C LEU A 382 -0.47 14.86 -5.14
N PRO A 383 -1.08 15.20 -4.00
CA PRO A 383 -2.28 14.52 -3.52
C PRO A 383 -3.47 14.88 -4.41
N LEU A 384 -4.21 13.86 -4.83
CA LEU A 384 -5.32 13.97 -5.77
C LEU A 384 -6.60 13.41 -5.17
N ASP A 385 -7.72 14.04 -5.48
CA ASP A 385 -9.03 13.46 -5.24
C ASP A 385 -9.55 12.78 -6.52
N ILE A 386 -9.61 11.47 -6.47
CA ILE A 386 -10.17 10.62 -7.53
C ILE A 386 -11.53 10.03 -7.15
N GLY A 387 -12.18 10.57 -6.10
CA GLY A 387 -13.51 10.16 -5.67
C GLY A 387 -13.56 8.91 -4.77
N VAL A 388 -12.45 8.46 -4.18
CA VAL A 388 -12.45 7.26 -3.30
C VAL A 388 -13.17 7.52 -1.98
N ALA A 389 -13.15 8.76 -1.48
CA ALA A 389 -13.79 9.15 -0.23
C ALA A 389 -15.20 9.75 -0.41
N ASP A 390 -15.73 9.76 -1.63
CA ASP A 390 -17.05 10.33 -1.93
C ASP A 390 -18.17 9.62 -1.16
N ALA A 391 -19.22 10.39 -0.82
CA ALA A 391 -20.40 9.87 -0.15
C ALA A 391 -21.07 8.72 -0.91
N SER A 392 -21.06 8.77 -2.24
CA SER A 392 -21.62 7.73 -3.13
C SER A 392 -20.91 6.38 -3.01
N ARG A 393 -19.71 6.38 -2.43
CA ARG A 393 -18.88 5.17 -2.23
C ARG A 393 -18.83 4.71 -0.78
N ARG A 394 -19.57 5.39 0.10
CA ARG A 394 -19.67 5.01 1.51
C ARG A 394 -20.19 3.58 1.65
N THR A 395 -19.52 2.78 2.46
CA THR A 395 -20.06 1.53 3.01
C THR A 395 -20.65 1.77 4.40
N PRO A 396 -21.65 0.99 4.87
CA PRO A 396 -22.32 1.23 6.15
C PRO A 396 -21.40 1.28 7.39
N ASP A 397 -20.21 0.69 7.28
CA ASP A 397 -19.20 0.65 8.32
C ASP A 397 -18.23 1.84 8.33
N LEU A 398 -18.38 2.78 7.38
CA LEU A 398 -17.58 4.01 7.35
C LEU A 398 -18.39 5.19 7.87
N PRO A 399 -17.80 6.10 8.66
CA PRO A 399 -18.40 7.39 8.97
C PRO A 399 -18.65 8.23 7.71
N LEU A 400 -19.62 9.13 7.76
CA LEU A 400 -19.86 10.13 6.76
C LEU A 400 -19.89 11.51 7.44
N TYR A 401 -19.08 12.41 6.93
CA TYR A 401 -18.93 13.77 7.43
C TYR A 401 -19.55 14.76 6.44
N THR A 402 -20.42 15.65 6.91
CA THR A 402 -20.88 16.79 6.14
C THR A 402 -20.08 18.02 6.57
N LEU A 403 -19.29 18.53 5.65
CA LEU A 403 -18.48 19.74 5.83
C LEU A 403 -19.14 20.92 5.13
N ARG A 404 -19.05 22.11 5.72
CA ARG A 404 -19.55 23.35 5.15
C ARG A 404 -18.43 24.36 5.03
N ASN A 405 -18.27 24.94 3.85
CA ASN A 405 -17.35 26.07 3.61
C ASN A 405 -17.87 27.31 4.36
N LYS A 406 -17.03 27.90 5.20
CA LYS A 406 -17.40 29.04 6.05
C LYS A 406 -17.66 30.32 5.27
N THR A 407 -17.09 30.49 4.09
CA THR A 407 -17.25 31.68 3.25
C THR A 407 -18.39 31.55 2.28
N THR A 408 -18.50 30.42 1.57
CA THR A 408 -19.50 30.25 0.50
C THR A 408 -20.80 29.60 0.97
N GLY A 409 -20.77 28.92 2.13
CA GLY A 409 -21.90 28.10 2.61
C GLY A 409 -22.04 26.76 1.87
N ALA A 410 -21.23 26.48 0.85
CA ALA A 410 -21.29 25.22 0.11
C ALA A 410 -21.03 24.03 1.05
N THR A 411 -21.69 22.91 0.79
CA THR A 411 -21.54 21.68 1.58
C THR A 411 -21.00 20.55 0.73
N VAL A 412 -20.21 19.66 1.35
CA VAL A 412 -19.73 18.41 0.76
C VAL A 412 -19.85 17.29 1.77
N GLN A 413 -20.12 16.07 1.29
CA GLN A 413 -20.11 14.87 2.11
C GLN A 413 -18.94 13.98 1.72
N THR A 414 -18.19 13.51 2.70
CA THR A 414 -17.02 12.65 2.50
C THR A 414 -16.86 11.64 3.65
N THR A 415 -16.31 10.49 3.36
CA THR A 415 -15.93 9.49 4.37
C THR A 415 -14.57 9.79 5.01
N ASP A 416 -13.74 10.60 4.35
CA ASP A 416 -12.43 11.03 4.82
C ASP A 416 -12.03 12.34 4.11
N PRO A 417 -11.91 13.46 4.82
CA PRO A 417 -11.50 14.74 4.22
C PRO A 417 -10.05 14.78 3.72
N GLY A 418 -9.24 13.76 4.01
CA GLY A 418 -7.88 13.64 3.51
C GLY A 418 -6.99 14.82 3.90
N ARG A 419 -6.30 15.38 2.91
CA ARG A 419 -5.34 16.47 3.08
C ARG A 419 -5.94 17.74 3.68
N ALA A 420 -7.23 17.99 3.50
CA ALA A 420 -7.88 19.18 4.07
C ALA A 420 -7.77 19.26 5.60
N LEU A 421 -7.68 18.12 6.30
CA LEU A 421 -7.44 18.10 7.76
C LEU A 421 -6.04 18.54 8.16
N ILE A 422 -5.10 18.62 7.21
CA ILE A 422 -3.73 19.05 7.44
C ILE A 422 -3.55 20.53 7.04
N THR A 423 -4.14 20.92 5.91
CA THR A 423 -3.99 22.27 5.36
C THR A 423 -5.06 23.25 5.83
N GLY A 424 -6.22 22.77 6.27
CA GLY A 424 -7.39 23.59 6.55
C GLY A 424 -8.09 24.14 5.30
N ARG A 425 -7.64 23.79 4.09
CA ARG A 425 -8.14 24.35 2.83
C ARG A 425 -9.32 23.54 2.31
N TRP A 426 -10.37 24.21 1.90
CA TRP A 426 -11.56 23.59 1.32
C TRP A 426 -11.28 22.76 0.08
N GLN A 427 -10.44 23.27 -0.80
CA GLN A 427 -10.08 22.62 -2.06
C GLN A 427 -9.30 21.32 -1.89
N ASP A 428 -8.72 21.06 -0.69
CA ASP A 428 -7.92 19.86 -0.42
C ASP A 428 -8.77 18.70 0.14
N ILE A 429 -10.09 18.87 0.25
CA ILE A 429 -11.00 17.80 0.70
C ILE A 429 -10.94 16.62 -0.27
N GLY A 430 -10.78 15.41 0.30
CA GLY A 430 -10.73 14.17 -0.47
C GLY A 430 -9.40 13.88 -1.19
N ARG A 431 -8.40 14.78 -1.07
CA ARG A 431 -7.10 14.56 -1.73
C ARG A 431 -6.20 13.63 -0.94
N PHE A 432 -5.66 12.61 -1.64
CA PHE A 432 -4.72 11.62 -1.11
C PHE A 432 -3.53 11.41 -2.06
N LYS A 433 -2.40 11.01 -1.50
CA LYS A 433 -1.24 10.65 -2.31
C LYS A 433 -1.44 9.33 -3.06
N GLY A 434 -0.84 9.19 -4.26
CA GLY A 434 -0.67 7.92 -4.94
C GLY A 434 0.40 7.05 -4.27
N PRO A 435 0.09 5.81 -3.84
CA PRO A 435 1.10 4.90 -3.28
C PRO A 435 1.97 4.28 -4.36
N THR A 436 3.11 3.67 -3.96
CA THR A 436 3.89 2.81 -4.85
C THR A 436 3.08 1.59 -5.29
N LEU A 437 3.25 1.17 -6.56
CA LEU A 437 2.52 0.04 -7.14
C LEU A 437 3.28 -1.29 -7.07
N ARG A 438 4.27 -1.42 -6.19
CA ARG A 438 5.08 -2.65 -6.07
C ARG A 438 4.53 -3.59 -5.00
N ALA A 439 4.65 -4.89 -5.22
CA ALA A 439 4.16 -5.96 -4.35
C ALA A 439 2.64 -5.88 -4.06
N LEU A 440 1.84 -5.47 -5.04
CA LEU A 440 0.40 -5.30 -4.88
C LEU A 440 -0.29 -6.61 -4.48
N ALA A 441 0.08 -7.74 -5.09
CA ALA A 441 -0.52 -9.04 -4.81
C ALA A 441 -0.46 -9.47 -3.34
N ALA A 442 0.50 -8.94 -2.57
CA ALA A 442 0.67 -9.25 -1.15
C ALA A 442 -0.13 -8.32 -0.21
N ARG A 443 -0.82 -7.29 -0.73
CA ARG A 443 -1.32 -6.18 0.10
C ARG A 443 -2.81 -5.85 -0.03
N ALA A 444 -3.61 -6.77 -0.57
CA ALA A 444 -5.06 -6.55 -0.63
C ALA A 444 -5.66 -6.34 0.79
N PRO A 445 -6.74 -5.56 0.93
CA PRO A 445 -7.47 -4.75 -0.06
C PRO A 445 -6.78 -3.41 -0.38
N TYR A 446 -7.31 -2.68 -1.35
CA TYR A 446 -6.68 -1.48 -1.91
C TYR A 446 -7.43 -0.20 -1.57
N PHE A 447 -6.84 0.96 -1.93
CA PHE A 447 -7.16 2.32 -1.51
C PHE A 447 -6.89 2.56 -0.02
N HIS A 448 -6.95 3.84 0.38
CA HIS A 448 -6.72 4.22 1.78
C HIS A 448 -7.73 3.59 2.74
N ASN A 449 -8.97 3.39 2.30
CA ASN A 449 -10.10 2.87 3.07
C ASN A 449 -10.41 1.39 2.79
N GLY A 450 -9.57 0.67 2.03
CA GLY A 450 -9.77 -0.73 1.73
C GLY A 450 -11.01 -1.04 0.88
N SER A 451 -11.55 -0.07 0.14
CA SER A 451 -12.81 -0.20 -0.59
C SER A 451 -12.75 -1.10 -1.82
N ALA A 452 -11.57 -1.40 -2.33
CA ALA A 452 -11.39 -2.41 -3.38
C ALA A 452 -10.76 -3.68 -2.78
N LYS A 453 -11.54 -4.76 -2.71
CA LYS A 453 -11.10 -6.01 -2.06
C LYS A 453 -9.98 -6.71 -2.81
N ASP A 454 -9.93 -6.52 -4.14
CA ASP A 454 -8.96 -7.14 -5.05
C ASP A 454 -8.63 -6.20 -6.23
N LEU A 455 -7.66 -6.59 -7.08
CA LEU A 455 -7.25 -5.80 -8.23
C LEU A 455 -8.32 -5.73 -9.33
N ASN A 456 -9.26 -6.66 -9.41
CA ASN A 456 -10.37 -6.56 -10.36
C ASN A 456 -11.32 -5.43 -9.96
N GLU A 457 -11.64 -5.31 -8.67
CA GLU A 457 -12.45 -4.19 -8.17
C GLU A 457 -11.72 -2.85 -8.32
N LEU A 458 -10.40 -2.82 -8.09
CA LEU A 458 -9.57 -1.64 -8.29
C LEU A 458 -9.62 -1.19 -9.76
N VAL A 459 -9.37 -2.08 -10.72
CA VAL A 459 -9.40 -1.74 -12.16
C VAL A 459 -10.81 -1.33 -12.58
N ARG A 460 -11.85 -2.00 -12.08
CA ARG A 460 -13.25 -1.61 -12.34
C ARG A 460 -13.58 -0.22 -11.81
N PHE A 461 -13.03 0.16 -10.63
CA PHE A 461 -13.18 1.52 -10.12
C PHE A 461 -12.65 2.56 -11.10
N TYR A 462 -11.41 2.38 -11.59
CA TYR A 462 -10.81 3.31 -12.57
C TYR A 462 -11.57 3.34 -13.89
N ASP A 463 -12.01 2.18 -14.37
CA ASP A 463 -12.82 2.07 -15.60
C ASP A 463 -14.11 2.88 -15.50
N GLN A 464 -14.83 2.74 -14.39
CA GLN A 464 -16.09 3.47 -14.14
C GLN A 464 -15.85 4.96 -13.88
N ARG A 465 -14.82 5.30 -13.07
CA ARG A 465 -14.51 6.69 -12.67
C ARG A 465 -14.16 7.57 -13.87
N PHE A 466 -13.41 7.03 -14.81
CA PHE A 466 -12.88 7.77 -15.95
C PHE A 466 -13.50 7.36 -17.30
N GLY A 467 -14.42 6.42 -17.33
CA GLY A 467 -15.07 5.94 -18.56
C GLY A 467 -14.07 5.38 -19.56
N ILE A 468 -13.08 4.59 -19.09
CA ILE A 468 -11.95 4.14 -19.93
C ILE A 468 -12.42 3.16 -21.01
N GLY A 469 -13.44 2.33 -20.71
CA GLY A 469 -14.01 1.37 -21.63
C GLY A 469 -13.07 0.20 -21.93
N PHE A 470 -12.50 -0.41 -20.89
CA PHE A 470 -11.72 -1.63 -21.07
C PHE A 470 -12.60 -2.78 -21.55
N SER A 471 -12.15 -3.54 -22.53
CA SER A 471 -12.68 -4.86 -22.81
C SER A 471 -12.37 -5.85 -21.68
N ASP A 472 -13.05 -6.99 -21.65
CA ASP A 472 -12.78 -8.03 -20.64
C ASP A 472 -11.32 -8.48 -20.67
N GLN A 473 -10.76 -8.69 -21.88
CA GLN A 473 -9.37 -9.07 -22.06
C GLN A 473 -8.40 -8.01 -21.55
N GLU A 474 -8.65 -6.72 -21.84
CA GLU A 474 -7.81 -5.63 -21.36
C GLU A 474 -7.83 -5.54 -19.83
N ARG A 475 -8.97 -5.76 -19.19
CA ARG A 475 -9.05 -5.81 -17.72
C ARG A 475 -8.24 -6.97 -17.13
N GLU A 476 -8.37 -8.16 -17.72
CA GLU A 476 -7.61 -9.33 -17.29
C GLU A 476 -6.10 -9.13 -17.47
N ASP A 477 -5.67 -8.58 -18.61
CA ASP A 477 -4.26 -8.28 -18.88
C ASP A 477 -3.69 -7.23 -17.91
N LEU A 478 -4.46 -6.16 -17.66
CA LEU A 478 -4.04 -5.12 -16.70
C LEU A 478 -3.95 -5.68 -15.27
N VAL A 479 -4.91 -6.51 -14.85
CA VAL A 479 -4.86 -7.18 -13.54
C VAL A 479 -3.66 -8.13 -13.45
N ALA A 480 -3.36 -8.90 -14.51
CA ALA A 480 -2.19 -9.77 -14.55
C ALA A 480 -0.88 -8.96 -14.40
N PHE A 481 -0.79 -7.82 -15.06
CA PHE A 481 0.35 -6.90 -14.90
C PHE A 481 0.47 -6.36 -13.47
N LEU A 482 -0.62 -5.85 -12.91
CA LEU A 482 -0.62 -5.30 -11.54
C LEU A 482 -0.24 -6.35 -10.49
N LYS A 483 -0.62 -7.62 -10.68
CA LYS A 483 -0.20 -8.74 -9.83
C LYS A 483 1.29 -9.04 -9.93
N ALA A 484 1.90 -8.76 -11.06
CA ALA A 484 3.31 -9.01 -11.34
C ALA A 484 4.23 -7.87 -10.84
N LEU A 485 3.69 -6.75 -10.34
CA LEU A 485 4.44 -5.65 -9.75
C LEU A 485 4.85 -5.99 -8.30
#